data_14e410339ef62a16bed8da2a59587478
#
_entry.id   14e410339ef62a16bed8da2a59587478
#
_cell.length_a   1.000
_cell.length_b   1.000
_cell.length_c   1.000
_cell.angle_alpha   90.00
_cell.angle_beta   90.00
_cell.angle_gamma   90.00
#
_symmetry.space_group_name_H-M   'P 1'
#
loop_
_entity.id
_entity.type
_entity.pdbx_description
1 polymer ?
#
loop_
_entity_poly.entity_id
_entity_poly.type
_entity_poly.pdbx_seq_one_letter_code
_entity_poly.pdbx_strand_id
1 'polypeptide(L)'
;MSRTCISVIVPCFNSGKYLSSCLDSLLNQDFDESYNIILIDCKSEGKEKEIGTRYQAQHPGKIYYYRYERNDGHSLSRNLGLRHANGAFITFVDGDDYVQKNYLSSLFRHIRKKDADIATGGYYIDNGKKTFKGYSRTSFTSRGTKALNKYRHSPFRKLRTFCWGRLYKTEFLKKNRILFDPSQVKYEDLVFFFSTRLRADKVTYFKEPIYYYRQHESSIR
;
A
#
# COMPACT_ATOMS: atom_id res chain seq x y z
N MET A 1 9.12 18.63 16.59
CA MET A 1 8.56 18.16 15.28
C MET A 1 7.46 17.16 15.57
N SER A 2 6.25 17.34 15.05
CA SER A 2 5.16 16.38 15.22
C SER A 2 5.56 15.07 14.54
N ARG A 3 5.36 13.94 15.22
CA ARG A 3 5.69 12.61 14.69
C ARG A 3 4.76 12.30 13.51
N THR A 4 5.31 11.94 12.35
CA THR A 4 4.52 11.51 11.17
C THR A 4 3.56 10.39 11.57
N CYS A 5 2.27 10.54 11.24
CA CYS A 5 1.27 9.53 11.58
C CYS A 5 1.31 8.37 10.59
N ILE A 6 1.27 8.64 9.28
CA ILE A 6 1.28 7.60 8.22
C ILE A 6 2.43 7.87 7.25
N SER A 7 3.21 6.83 6.92
CA SER A 7 4.09 6.81 5.76
C SER A 7 3.44 6.02 4.63
N VAL A 8 3.24 6.68 3.48
CA VAL A 8 2.75 6.06 2.24
C VAL A 8 3.95 5.70 1.39
N ILE A 9 4.21 4.42 1.18
CA ILE A 9 5.31 3.92 0.35
C ILE A 9 4.77 3.68 -1.06
N VAL A 10 5.39 4.35 -2.04
CA VAL A 10 5.03 4.26 -3.45
C VAL A 10 6.23 3.71 -4.24
N PRO A 11 6.31 2.38 -4.44
CA PRO A 11 7.27 1.83 -5.40
C PRO A 11 6.85 2.21 -6.81
N CYS A 12 7.78 2.68 -7.64
CA CYS A 12 7.53 2.93 -9.05
C CYS A 12 8.66 2.34 -9.91
N PHE A 13 8.24 1.71 -10.99
CA PHE A 13 9.13 1.20 -12.03
C PHE A 13 8.38 1.22 -13.36
N ASN A 14 8.86 2.03 -14.31
CA ASN A 14 8.24 2.22 -15.63
C ASN A 14 6.73 2.54 -15.57
N SER A 15 6.32 3.31 -14.54
CA SER A 15 4.94 3.74 -14.28
C SER A 15 4.68 5.21 -14.64
N GLY A 16 5.60 5.89 -15.34
CA GLY A 16 5.58 7.33 -15.59
C GLY A 16 4.29 7.85 -16.23
N LYS A 17 3.59 7.01 -17.01
CA LYS A 17 2.27 7.35 -17.57
C LYS A 17 1.21 7.61 -16.49
N TYR A 18 1.29 6.94 -15.36
CA TYR A 18 0.27 6.92 -14.31
C TYR A 18 0.71 7.58 -13.01
N LEU A 19 2.02 7.77 -12.82
CA LEU A 19 2.63 8.21 -11.58
C LEU A 19 2.09 9.56 -11.08
N SER A 20 1.87 10.53 -11.98
CA SER A 20 1.27 11.82 -11.60
C SER A 20 -0.13 11.64 -11.02
N SER A 21 -0.98 10.85 -11.67
CA SER A 21 -2.33 10.54 -11.17
C SER A 21 -2.30 9.83 -9.80
N CYS A 22 -1.32 8.95 -9.58
CA CYS A 22 -1.10 8.31 -8.28
C CYS A 22 -0.78 9.35 -7.20
N LEU A 23 0.24 10.19 -7.44
CA LEU A 23 0.68 11.22 -6.49
C LEU A 23 -0.40 12.26 -6.21
N ASP A 24 -1.14 12.72 -7.24
CA ASP A 24 -2.24 13.66 -7.08
C ASP A 24 -3.35 13.09 -6.18
N SER A 25 -3.69 11.80 -6.36
CA SER A 25 -4.68 11.14 -5.51
C SER A 25 -4.23 11.05 -4.05
N LEU A 26 -2.93 10.87 -3.81
CA LEU A 26 -2.34 10.83 -2.48
C LEU A 26 -2.18 12.22 -1.84
N LEU A 27 -2.02 13.27 -2.62
CA LEU A 27 -2.00 14.65 -2.15
C LEU A 27 -3.39 15.17 -1.80
N ASN A 28 -4.44 14.66 -2.46
CA ASN A 28 -5.83 15.07 -2.26
C ASN A 28 -6.56 14.18 -1.24
N GLN A 29 -5.95 13.93 -0.07
CA GLN A 29 -6.57 13.14 0.98
C GLN A 29 -7.34 14.00 1.99
N ASP A 30 -8.49 13.50 2.49
CA ASP A 30 -9.30 14.07 3.59
C ASP A 30 -8.79 13.59 4.96
N PHE A 31 -7.50 13.75 5.19
CA PHE A 31 -6.84 13.22 6.39
C PHE A 31 -6.18 14.35 7.18
N ASP A 32 -6.67 14.59 8.40
CA ASP A 32 -6.27 15.72 9.24
C ASP A 32 -4.92 15.51 9.95
N GLU A 33 -4.47 14.25 10.08
CA GLU A 33 -3.21 13.93 10.71
C GLU A 33 -2.04 14.04 9.71
N SER A 34 -0.82 14.15 10.23
CA SER A 34 0.38 14.24 9.40
C SER A 34 0.67 12.94 8.65
N TYR A 35 0.99 13.02 7.37
CA TYR A 35 1.51 11.90 6.58
C TYR A 35 2.55 12.35 5.57
N ASN A 36 3.41 11.43 5.17
CA ASN A 36 4.38 11.63 4.10
C ASN A 36 4.26 10.55 3.02
N ILE A 37 4.77 10.87 1.84
CA ILE A 37 4.82 9.99 0.67
C ILE A 37 6.29 9.72 0.38
N ILE A 38 6.65 8.43 0.35
CA ILE A 38 8.00 7.94 0.10
C ILE A 38 7.98 7.25 -1.27
N LEU A 39 8.42 7.98 -2.27
CA LEU A 39 8.48 7.52 -3.66
C LEU A 39 9.82 6.83 -3.91
N ILE A 40 9.80 5.55 -4.28
CA ILE A 40 10.98 4.72 -4.53
C ILE A 40 11.02 4.35 -6.01
N ASP A 41 11.98 4.91 -6.72
CA ASP A 41 12.25 4.62 -8.13
C ASP A 41 13.49 3.73 -8.25
N CYS A 42 13.29 2.50 -8.70
CA CYS A 42 14.36 1.54 -8.91
C CYS A 42 14.73 1.48 -10.40
N LYS A 43 15.49 2.49 -10.85
CA LYS A 43 16.05 2.57 -12.21
C LYS A 43 15.00 2.55 -13.33
N SER A 44 13.93 3.35 -13.19
CA SER A 44 13.00 3.55 -14.31
C SER A 44 13.71 4.26 -15.48
N GLU A 45 13.33 3.88 -16.71
CA GLU A 45 13.84 4.46 -17.95
C GLU A 45 12.94 5.57 -18.49
N GLY A 46 11.77 5.77 -17.90
CA GLY A 46 10.77 6.73 -18.32
C GLY A 46 10.88 8.10 -17.62
N LYS A 47 9.73 8.73 -17.40
CA LYS A 47 9.61 10.09 -16.83
C LYS A 47 9.59 10.12 -15.30
N GLU A 48 9.79 8.99 -14.62
CA GLU A 48 9.67 8.87 -13.17
C GLU A 48 10.62 9.81 -12.43
N LYS A 49 11.86 9.94 -12.92
CA LYS A 49 12.85 10.86 -12.36
C LYS A 49 12.38 12.32 -12.44
N GLU A 50 11.90 12.75 -13.61
CA GLU A 50 11.38 14.09 -13.81
C GLU A 50 10.18 14.36 -12.90
N ILE A 51 9.20 13.43 -12.91
CA ILE A 51 7.99 13.52 -12.10
C ILE A 51 8.34 13.55 -10.61
N GLY A 52 9.14 12.60 -10.12
CA GLY A 52 9.50 12.48 -8.71
C GLY A 52 10.22 13.72 -8.20
N THR A 53 11.21 14.22 -8.95
CA THR A 53 11.95 15.45 -8.59
C THR A 53 11.02 16.67 -8.56
N ARG A 54 10.16 16.82 -9.55
CA ARG A 54 9.19 17.93 -9.61
C ARG A 54 8.21 17.89 -8.43
N TYR A 55 7.59 16.74 -8.14
CA TYR A 55 6.64 16.63 -7.03
C TYR A 55 7.31 16.84 -5.67
N GLN A 56 8.53 16.36 -5.47
CA GLN A 56 9.28 16.64 -4.24
C GLN A 56 9.56 18.13 -4.08
N ALA A 57 9.96 18.83 -5.15
CA ALA A 57 10.21 20.27 -5.11
C ALA A 57 8.94 21.10 -4.85
N GLN A 58 7.79 20.68 -5.40
CA GLN A 58 6.49 21.32 -5.18
C GLN A 58 5.89 21.04 -3.79
N HIS A 59 6.24 19.91 -3.17
CA HIS A 59 5.68 19.47 -1.88
C HIS A 59 6.79 19.10 -0.88
N PRO A 60 7.66 20.07 -0.49
CA PRO A 60 8.77 19.82 0.42
C PRO A 60 8.25 19.38 1.79
N GLY A 61 8.90 18.37 2.39
CA GLY A 61 8.47 17.79 3.68
C GLY A 61 7.26 16.84 3.58
N LYS A 62 6.58 16.79 2.43
CA LYS A 62 5.44 15.91 2.17
C LYS A 62 5.82 14.73 1.28
N ILE A 63 6.55 14.97 0.18
CA ILE A 63 7.03 13.95 -0.74
C ILE A 63 8.55 13.85 -0.62
N TYR A 64 9.02 12.62 -0.48
CA TYR A 64 10.42 12.24 -0.48
C TYR A 64 10.68 11.29 -1.63
N TYR A 65 11.48 11.73 -2.60
CA TYR A 65 11.84 10.94 -3.77
C TYR A 65 13.23 10.34 -3.61
N TYR A 66 13.32 9.02 -3.76
CA TYR A 66 14.57 8.27 -3.73
C TYR A 66 14.72 7.47 -5.00
N ARG A 67 15.82 7.70 -5.73
CA ARG A 67 16.16 6.93 -6.92
C ARG A 67 17.35 6.04 -6.64
N TYR A 68 17.22 4.79 -7.08
CA TYR A 68 18.27 3.78 -6.98
C TYR A 68 18.66 3.33 -8.41
N GLU A 69 19.95 3.14 -8.64
CA GLU A 69 20.48 2.78 -9.96
C GLU A 69 20.41 1.26 -10.25
N ARG A 70 19.68 0.51 -9.43
CA ARG A 70 19.45 -0.94 -9.57
C ARG A 70 17.97 -1.24 -9.49
N ASN A 71 17.54 -2.19 -10.34
CA ASN A 71 16.20 -2.76 -10.26
C ASN A 71 16.31 -4.24 -9.85
N ASP A 72 16.21 -4.47 -8.56
CA ASP A 72 16.24 -5.82 -7.98
C ASP A 72 14.82 -6.27 -7.57
N GLY A 73 13.78 -5.75 -8.26
CA GLY A 73 12.39 -6.15 -8.13
C GLY A 73 11.57 -5.41 -7.05
N HIS A 74 10.29 -5.77 -6.98
CA HIS A 74 9.30 -5.12 -6.11
C HIS A 74 9.60 -5.28 -4.62
N SER A 75 10.15 -6.44 -4.21
CA SER A 75 10.55 -6.70 -2.83
C SER A 75 11.55 -5.68 -2.33
N LEU A 76 12.60 -5.41 -3.12
CA LEU A 76 13.63 -4.46 -2.73
C LEU A 76 13.08 -3.04 -2.64
N SER A 77 12.33 -2.58 -3.65
CA SER A 77 11.75 -1.23 -3.65
C SER A 77 10.89 -0.99 -2.41
N ARG A 78 10.02 -1.95 -2.06
CA ARG A 78 9.16 -1.84 -0.86
C ARG A 78 9.98 -1.88 0.43
N ASN A 79 11.04 -2.70 0.51
CA ASN A 79 11.94 -2.73 1.66
C ASN A 79 12.73 -1.43 1.82
N LEU A 80 13.17 -0.82 0.72
CA LEU A 80 13.78 0.52 0.75
C LEU A 80 12.80 1.56 1.29
N GLY A 81 11.55 1.52 0.82
CA GLY A 81 10.48 2.35 1.38
C GLY A 81 10.27 2.15 2.88
N LEU A 82 10.28 0.89 3.35
CA LEU A 82 10.19 0.57 4.78
C LEU A 82 11.35 1.15 5.61
N ARG A 83 12.57 1.20 5.07
CA ARG A 83 13.74 1.81 5.73
C ARG A 83 13.61 3.32 5.90
N HIS A 84 13.01 4.01 4.92
CA HIS A 84 12.79 5.45 4.95
C HIS A 84 11.52 5.85 5.74
N ALA A 85 10.62 4.90 6.01
CA ALA A 85 9.36 5.16 6.69
C ALA A 85 9.56 5.49 8.18
N ASN A 86 9.02 6.64 8.60
CA ASN A 86 9.07 7.13 9.99
C ASN A 86 7.68 7.28 10.63
N GLY A 87 6.61 6.99 9.86
CA GLY A 87 5.24 7.04 10.34
C GLY A 87 4.92 5.97 11.39
N ALA A 88 3.99 6.25 12.29
CA ALA A 88 3.44 5.27 13.22
C ALA A 88 2.71 4.12 12.52
N PHE A 89 2.21 4.42 11.32
CA PHE A 89 1.57 3.45 10.43
C PHE A 89 2.19 3.52 9.04
N ILE A 90 2.08 2.41 8.29
CA ILE A 90 2.60 2.26 6.94
C ILE A 90 1.49 1.75 6.02
N THR A 91 1.41 2.31 4.82
CA THR A 91 0.59 1.79 3.72
C THR A 91 1.40 1.77 2.43
N PHE A 92 1.06 0.86 1.52
CA PHE A 92 1.66 0.76 0.19
C PHE A 92 0.63 1.16 -0.87
N VAL A 93 1.09 1.89 -1.88
CA VAL A 93 0.31 2.24 -3.08
C VAL A 93 1.21 2.06 -4.28
N ASP A 94 0.83 1.22 -5.23
CA ASP A 94 1.63 1.01 -6.44
C ASP A 94 1.57 2.25 -7.35
N GLY A 95 2.69 2.60 -8.00
CA GLY A 95 2.85 3.86 -8.74
C GLY A 95 1.99 3.98 -10.00
N ASP A 96 1.37 2.88 -10.45
CA ASP A 96 0.41 2.83 -11.56
C ASP A 96 -1.06 2.86 -11.11
N ASP A 97 -1.32 2.81 -9.80
CA ASP A 97 -2.65 2.83 -9.20
C ASP A 97 -3.04 4.24 -8.69
N TYR A 98 -4.24 4.37 -8.12
CA TYR A 98 -4.70 5.60 -7.46
C TYR A 98 -5.70 5.27 -6.35
N VAL A 99 -5.97 6.26 -5.48
CA VAL A 99 -6.78 6.04 -4.28
C VAL A 99 -7.94 7.02 -4.17
N GLN A 100 -8.95 6.65 -3.39
CA GLN A 100 -10.06 7.53 -3.02
C GLN A 100 -9.57 8.64 -2.08
N LYS A 101 -10.28 9.77 -2.07
CA LYS A 101 -10.01 10.90 -1.17
C LYS A 101 -10.02 10.50 0.30
N ASN A 102 -10.84 9.52 0.68
CA ASN A 102 -10.95 8.99 2.05
C ASN A 102 -10.08 7.75 2.32
N TYR A 103 -9.04 7.51 1.52
CA TYR A 103 -8.18 6.33 1.66
C TYR A 103 -7.49 6.27 3.01
N LEU A 104 -6.78 7.33 3.38
CA LEU A 104 -6.03 7.39 4.63
C LEU A 104 -6.96 7.48 5.84
N SER A 105 -7.97 8.35 5.79
CA SER A 105 -8.91 8.55 6.90
C SER A 105 -9.72 7.29 7.21
N SER A 106 -10.17 6.56 6.18
CA SER A 106 -10.91 5.30 6.38
C SER A 106 -10.04 4.21 6.99
N LEU A 107 -8.82 4.00 6.46
CA LEU A 107 -7.88 3.02 7.01
C LEU A 107 -7.51 3.34 8.46
N PHE A 108 -7.19 4.60 8.74
CA PHE A 108 -6.80 5.07 10.08
C PHE A 108 -7.95 4.92 11.08
N ARG A 109 -9.16 5.35 10.73
CA ARG A 109 -10.36 5.18 11.56
C ARG A 109 -10.58 3.71 11.94
N HIS A 110 -10.46 2.79 10.98
CA HIS A 110 -10.73 1.37 11.23
C HIS A 110 -9.62 0.71 12.07
N ILE A 111 -8.34 1.01 11.82
CA ILE A 111 -7.23 0.43 12.60
C ILE A 111 -7.30 0.91 14.05
N ARG A 112 -7.59 2.20 14.27
CA ARG A 112 -7.71 2.81 15.60
C ARG A 112 -8.95 2.30 16.35
N LYS A 113 -10.14 2.33 15.73
CA LYS A 113 -11.40 1.90 16.36
C LYS A 113 -11.35 0.44 16.80
N LYS A 114 -10.63 -0.40 16.08
CA LYS A 114 -10.54 -1.84 16.37
C LYS A 114 -9.28 -2.21 17.14
N ASP A 115 -8.37 -1.28 17.36
CA ASP A 115 -7.03 -1.54 17.88
C ASP A 115 -6.40 -2.75 17.19
N ALA A 116 -6.37 -2.69 15.86
CA ALA A 116 -5.88 -3.80 15.03
C ALA A 116 -4.44 -3.54 14.58
N ASP A 117 -3.68 -4.60 14.31
CA ASP A 117 -2.35 -4.51 13.73
C ASP A 117 -2.41 -4.16 12.24
N ILE A 118 -3.51 -4.58 11.58
CA ILE A 118 -3.73 -4.39 10.17
C ILE A 118 -5.20 -4.03 9.91
N ALA A 119 -5.43 -2.94 9.16
CA ALA A 119 -6.71 -2.63 8.56
C ALA A 119 -6.66 -2.84 7.04
N THR A 120 -7.72 -3.35 6.45
CA THR A 120 -7.84 -3.59 5.01
C THR A 120 -9.17 -3.05 4.50
N GLY A 121 -9.12 -2.22 3.48
CA GLY A 121 -10.28 -1.71 2.77
C GLY A 121 -10.63 -2.52 1.52
N GLY A 122 -11.78 -2.21 0.93
CA GLY A 122 -12.15 -2.69 -0.39
C GLY A 122 -11.40 -1.96 -1.49
N TYR A 123 -11.54 -2.45 -2.73
CA TYR A 123 -10.92 -1.84 -3.89
C TYR A 123 -11.81 -1.96 -5.13
N TYR A 124 -11.51 -1.13 -6.11
CA TYR A 124 -12.03 -1.23 -7.47
C TYR A 124 -10.97 -1.83 -8.39
N ILE A 125 -11.41 -2.54 -9.43
CA ILE A 125 -10.58 -2.90 -10.57
C ILE A 125 -10.94 -1.92 -11.68
N ASP A 126 -9.97 -1.13 -12.13
CA ASP A 126 -10.12 -0.18 -13.22
C ASP A 126 -9.36 -0.68 -14.44
N ASN A 127 -10.08 -1.03 -15.51
CA ASN A 127 -9.50 -1.48 -16.77
C ASN A 127 -9.54 -0.41 -17.88
N GLY A 128 -9.72 0.86 -17.49
CA GLY A 128 -9.81 2.01 -18.40
C GLY A 128 -11.14 2.15 -19.12
N LYS A 129 -12.01 1.12 -19.11
CA LYS A 129 -13.34 1.14 -19.73
C LYS A 129 -14.46 1.06 -18.70
N LYS A 130 -14.26 0.26 -17.67
CA LYS A 130 -15.23 0.03 -16.58
C LYS A 130 -14.49 -0.18 -15.26
N THR A 131 -15.15 0.20 -14.18
CA THR A 131 -14.68 -0.01 -12.83
C THR A 131 -15.52 -1.07 -12.14
N PHE A 132 -14.88 -2.12 -11.63
CA PHE A 132 -15.52 -3.23 -10.94
C PHE A 132 -15.13 -3.28 -9.48
N LYS A 133 -16.07 -3.63 -8.61
CA LYS A 133 -15.78 -3.83 -7.19
C LYS A 133 -15.06 -5.16 -6.94
N GLY A 134 -13.88 -5.10 -6.36
CA GLY A 134 -13.03 -6.26 -6.06
C GLY A 134 -12.92 -6.55 -4.56
N TYR A 135 -14.00 -6.44 -3.77
CA TYR A 135 -13.95 -6.52 -2.31
C TYR A 135 -14.90 -7.56 -1.71
N SER A 136 -14.73 -7.79 -0.42
CA SER A 136 -15.66 -8.56 0.42
C SER A 136 -17.00 -7.84 0.59
N ARG A 137 -18.10 -8.61 0.57
CA ARG A 137 -19.44 -8.09 0.86
C ARG A 137 -19.65 -7.75 2.34
N THR A 138 -18.80 -8.22 3.23
CA THR A 138 -18.94 -8.07 4.69
C THR A 138 -17.69 -7.49 5.33
N SER A 139 -17.89 -6.63 6.34
CA SER A 139 -16.81 -6.17 7.22
C SER A 139 -16.66 -7.15 8.38
N PHE A 140 -15.42 -7.41 8.79
CA PHE A 140 -15.16 -8.26 9.96
C PHE A 140 -13.87 -7.89 10.68
N THR A 141 -13.77 -8.29 11.95
CA THR A 141 -12.53 -8.26 12.74
C THR A 141 -12.24 -9.67 13.21
N SER A 142 -10.98 -10.10 13.15
CA SER A 142 -10.55 -11.44 13.59
C SER A 142 -9.22 -11.36 14.31
N ARG A 143 -8.97 -12.33 15.22
CA ARG A 143 -7.72 -12.46 15.97
C ARG A 143 -6.94 -13.69 15.51
N GLY A 144 -5.62 -13.54 15.47
CA GLY A 144 -4.66 -14.61 15.19
C GLY A 144 -4.96 -15.37 13.91
N THR A 145 -4.59 -16.63 13.88
CA THR A 145 -4.78 -17.53 12.73
C THR A 145 -6.24 -17.78 12.36
N LYS A 146 -7.21 -17.46 13.24
CA LYS A 146 -8.65 -17.50 12.92
C LYS A 146 -8.99 -16.56 11.74
N ALA A 147 -8.18 -15.53 11.52
CA ALA A 147 -8.28 -14.70 10.34
C ALA A 147 -8.04 -15.51 9.05
N LEU A 148 -7.10 -16.44 9.05
CA LEU A 148 -6.80 -17.32 7.91
C LEU A 148 -7.92 -18.33 7.65
N ASN A 149 -8.54 -18.89 8.69
CA ASN A 149 -9.65 -19.82 8.54
C ASN A 149 -10.87 -19.18 7.88
N LYS A 150 -11.11 -17.87 8.11
CA LYS A 150 -12.13 -17.13 7.36
C LYS A 150 -11.81 -17.02 5.86
N TYR A 151 -10.53 -17.06 5.47
CA TYR A 151 -10.12 -17.12 4.07
C TYR A 151 -10.39 -18.49 3.43
N ARG A 152 -10.21 -19.56 4.16
CA ARG A 152 -10.32 -20.94 3.66
C ARG A 152 -11.75 -21.33 3.27
N HIS A 153 -12.75 -20.81 4.00
CA HIS A 153 -14.17 -21.17 3.83
C HIS A 153 -15.02 -20.04 3.23
N SER A 154 -14.40 -18.94 2.84
CA SER A 154 -15.12 -17.81 2.28
C SER A 154 -15.10 -17.87 0.75
N PRO A 155 -16.18 -17.48 0.07
CA PRO A 155 -16.13 -17.09 -1.34
C PRO A 155 -15.10 -15.98 -1.61
N PHE A 156 -14.45 -15.47 -0.54
CA PHE A 156 -13.30 -14.58 -0.48
C PHE A 156 -11.95 -15.21 -0.89
N ARG A 157 -11.90 -16.36 -1.52
CA ARG A 157 -10.71 -16.85 -2.28
C ARG A 157 -10.11 -15.79 -3.21
N LYS A 158 -10.84 -14.67 -3.40
CA LYS A 158 -10.45 -13.47 -4.14
C LYS A 158 -9.97 -12.31 -3.24
N LEU A 159 -9.83 -12.45 -1.93
CA LEU A 159 -9.06 -11.49 -1.13
C LEU A 159 -7.60 -11.65 -1.56
N ARG A 160 -7.31 -10.92 -2.61
CA ARG A 160 -6.02 -10.94 -3.26
C ARG A 160 -4.97 -10.58 -2.23
N THR A 161 -3.85 -11.25 -2.31
CA THR A 161 -2.76 -11.21 -1.33
C THR A 161 -1.86 -10.00 -1.50
N PHE A 162 -2.40 -8.93 -2.08
CA PHE A 162 -1.69 -7.67 -2.28
C PHE A 162 -1.29 -7.00 -0.97
N CYS A 163 -0.18 -6.28 -0.96
CA CYS A 163 0.24 -5.48 0.19
C CYS A 163 -0.48 -4.12 0.26
N TRP A 164 -0.99 -3.61 -0.86
CA TRP A 164 -1.72 -2.34 -0.95
C TRP A 164 -3.18 -2.41 -0.44
N GLY A 165 -3.83 -1.25 -0.33
CA GLY A 165 -5.19 -1.15 0.22
C GLY A 165 -5.27 -1.51 1.70
N ARG A 166 -4.13 -1.41 2.42
CA ARG A 166 -3.97 -1.79 3.83
C ARG A 166 -3.16 -0.77 4.60
N LEU A 167 -3.44 -0.69 5.89
CA LEU A 167 -2.65 0.07 6.85
C LEU A 167 -2.10 -0.90 7.89
N TYR A 168 -0.80 -0.81 8.15
CA TYR A 168 -0.06 -1.64 9.10
C TYR A 168 0.45 -0.78 10.24
N LYS A 169 0.35 -1.23 11.49
CA LYS A 169 1.12 -0.62 12.59
C LYS A 169 2.62 -0.82 12.30
N THR A 170 3.41 0.25 12.30
CA THR A 170 4.86 0.18 12.08
C THR A 170 5.55 -0.66 13.14
N GLU A 171 5.14 -0.51 14.40
CA GLU A 171 5.65 -1.30 15.51
C GLU A 171 5.41 -2.80 15.32
N PHE A 172 4.23 -3.19 14.84
CA PHE A 172 3.91 -4.58 14.53
C PHE A 172 4.87 -5.16 13.49
N LEU A 173 5.13 -4.44 12.38
CA LEU A 173 6.07 -4.89 11.34
C LEU A 173 7.50 -5.03 11.91
N LYS A 174 7.96 -4.02 12.68
CA LYS A 174 9.31 -3.99 13.28
C LYS A 174 9.50 -5.10 14.32
N LYS A 175 8.58 -5.24 15.27
CA LYS A 175 8.62 -6.26 16.34
C LYS A 175 8.72 -7.68 15.75
N ASN A 176 8.03 -7.94 14.66
CA ASN A 176 8.00 -9.23 14.01
C ASN A 176 9.02 -9.40 12.88
N ARG A 177 9.89 -8.41 12.64
CA ARG A 177 10.90 -8.38 11.57
C ARG A 177 10.32 -8.72 10.20
N ILE A 178 9.12 -8.18 9.90
CA ILE A 178 8.42 -8.46 8.66
C ILE A 178 8.94 -7.55 7.56
N LEU A 179 9.55 -8.16 6.55
CA LEU A 179 10.04 -7.53 5.32
C LEU A 179 9.54 -8.35 4.12
N PHE A 180 9.62 -7.76 2.94
CA PHE A 180 9.46 -8.51 1.69
C PHE A 180 10.71 -9.37 1.47
N ASP A 181 10.52 -10.60 0.99
CA ASP A 181 11.63 -11.51 0.71
C ASP A 181 12.29 -11.14 -0.64
N PRO A 182 13.56 -10.70 -0.67
CA PRO A 182 14.23 -10.31 -1.91
C PRO A 182 14.50 -11.48 -2.86
N SER A 183 14.47 -12.72 -2.36
CA SER A 183 14.64 -13.92 -3.19
C SER A 183 13.40 -14.22 -4.03
N GLN A 184 12.24 -13.64 -3.69
CA GLN A 184 10.99 -13.83 -4.41
C GLN A 184 10.88 -12.83 -5.57
N VAL A 185 11.08 -13.31 -6.79
CA VAL A 185 10.88 -12.54 -8.02
C VAL A 185 9.39 -12.41 -8.37
N LYS A 186 8.59 -13.40 -7.98
CA LYS A 186 7.12 -13.44 -8.15
C LYS A 186 6.46 -13.83 -6.84
N TYR A 187 5.24 -13.36 -6.64
CA TYR A 187 4.43 -13.67 -5.44
C TYR A 187 5.00 -13.11 -4.13
N GLU A 188 5.84 -12.07 -4.18
CA GLU A 188 6.39 -11.40 -3.01
C GLU A 188 5.28 -10.87 -2.08
N ASP A 189 4.19 -10.38 -2.66
CA ASP A 189 2.99 -9.93 -1.94
C ASP A 189 2.30 -11.07 -1.19
N LEU A 190 2.27 -12.27 -1.77
CA LEU A 190 1.71 -13.47 -1.14
C LEU A 190 2.50 -13.84 0.12
N VAL A 191 3.83 -13.87 0.02
CA VAL A 191 4.73 -14.16 1.14
C VAL A 191 4.58 -13.13 2.24
N PHE A 192 4.61 -11.84 1.88
CA PHE A 192 4.41 -10.74 2.82
C PHE A 192 3.02 -10.80 3.48
N PHE A 193 1.98 -11.08 2.70
CA PHE A 193 0.63 -11.26 3.20
C PHE A 193 0.55 -12.36 4.27
N PHE A 194 1.05 -13.56 4.00
CA PHE A 194 1.03 -14.65 4.98
C PHE A 194 1.91 -14.33 6.18
N SER A 195 3.09 -13.74 5.98
CA SER A 195 3.98 -13.31 7.05
C SER A 195 3.30 -12.36 8.03
N THR A 196 2.53 -11.39 7.51
CA THR A 196 1.76 -10.45 8.34
C THR A 196 0.58 -11.13 9.02
N ARG A 197 -0.17 -12.00 8.32
CA ARG A 197 -1.37 -12.64 8.84
C ARG A 197 -1.10 -13.66 9.93
N LEU A 198 -0.02 -14.42 9.81
CA LEU A 198 0.38 -15.42 10.80
C LEU A 198 0.82 -14.79 12.14
N ARG A 199 1.31 -13.54 12.10
CA ARG A 199 1.86 -12.85 13.28
C ARG A 199 0.94 -11.79 13.88
N ALA A 200 -0.10 -11.34 13.13
CA ALA A 200 -1.00 -10.32 13.62
C ALA A 200 -1.93 -10.85 14.72
N ASP A 201 -1.99 -10.14 15.85
CA ASP A 201 -2.95 -10.44 16.91
C ASP A 201 -4.37 -10.10 16.48
N LYS A 202 -4.54 -8.99 15.75
CA LYS A 202 -5.85 -8.56 15.30
C LYS A 202 -5.79 -7.92 13.91
N VAL A 203 -6.72 -8.32 13.06
CA VAL A 203 -6.91 -7.75 11.72
C VAL A 203 -8.36 -7.32 11.53
N THR A 204 -8.56 -6.22 10.82
CA THR A 204 -9.90 -5.71 10.50
C THR A 204 -10.06 -5.50 8.99
N TYR A 205 -11.24 -5.81 8.50
CA TYR A 205 -11.67 -5.60 7.12
C TYR A 205 -12.92 -4.74 7.10
N PHE A 206 -12.97 -3.80 6.17
CA PHE A 206 -14.17 -3.03 5.89
C PHE A 206 -14.48 -3.04 4.38
N LYS A 207 -15.76 -2.95 4.06
CA LYS A 207 -16.26 -3.19 2.70
C LYS A 207 -16.13 -1.99 1.75
N GLU A 208 -15.88 -0.79 2.29
CA GLU A 208 -15.78 0.41 1.46
C GLU A 208 -14.60 0.31 0.51
N PRO A 209 -14.81 0.46 -0.81
CA PRO A 209 -13.70 0.46 -1.76
C PRO A 209 -13.01 1.84 -1.69
N ILE A 210 -11.72 1.80 -1.38
CA ILE A 210 -10.89 2.99 -1.17
C ILE A 210 -9.67 3.05 -2.08
N TYR A 211 -9.43 2.00 -2.85
CA TYR A 211 -8.26 1.83 -3.71
C TYR A 211 -8.71 1.48 -5.12
N TYR A 212 -8.03 2.00 -6.16
CA TYR A 212 -8.26 1.67 -7.57
C TYR A 212 -7.05 0.91 -8.10
N TYR A 213 -7.22 -0.39 -8.29
CA TYR A 213 -6.26 -1.25 -8.96
C TYR A 213 -6.43 -1.10 -10.47
N ARG A 214 -5.47 -0.43 -11.11
CA ARG A 214 -5.49 -0.20 -12.57
C ARG A 214 -4.95 -1.42 -13.29
N GLN A 215 -5.69 -1.85 -14.32
CA GLN A 215 -5.26 -2.91 -15.23
C GLN A 215 -4.97 -2.33 -16.61
N HIS A 216 -3.75 -2.48 -17.06
CA HIS A 216 -3.27 -2.08 -18.37
C HIS A 216 -2.43 -3.19 -19.00
N GLU A 217 -2.03 -3.04 -20.27
CA GLU A 217 -1.33 -4.08 -21.03
C GLU A 217 -0.02 -4.54 -20.40
N SER A 218 0.69 -3.63 -19.75
CA SER A 218 1.96 -3.92 -19.04
C SER A 218 1.79 -4.34 -17.58
N SER A 219 0.55 -4.49 -17.07
CA SER A 219 0.34 -5.01 -15.70
C SER A 219 0.84 -6.45 -15.60
N ILE A 220 1.64 -6.73 -14.58
CA ILE A 220 2.10 -8.10 -14.27
C ILE A 220 0.89 -8.93 -13.84
N ARG A 221 0.58 -9.99 -14.57
CA ARG A 221 -0.55 -10.90 -14.31
C ARG A 221 -0.08 -12.15 -13.59
#